data_ed804491d2303b0d725ae257db08feec
#
_entry.id   ed804491d2303b0d725ae257db08feec
#
_cell.length_a   1.000
_cell.length_b   1.000
_cell.length_c   1.000
_cell.angle_alpha   90.00
_cell.angle_beta   90.00
_cell.angle_gamma   90.00
#
_symmetry.space_group_name_H-M   'P 1'
#
loop_
_entity.id
_entity.type
_entity.pdbx_description
1 polymer ?
#
loop_
_entity_poly.entity_id
_entity_poly.type
_entity_poly.pdbx_seq_one_letter_code
_entity_poly.pdbx_strand_id
1 'polypeptide(L)'
;MLKFEHVTKTYKGGKKAVNDLTLNIDKGEFVCFIGPSGCGKTTTMKMINRLIEPTEGKIFINDKDIMAEDPVKLRRSIGYVIQQIGLMPHMTIRENIVLVPKLLKWSEEKKQERAKELIKLVDLPEEFLDRYPYELSGGQQQRIGVLRALAAEQNLILMDEPFGALDPITRDSLQEEFKNLQKELGKTIIFVTHDMDEA
;
A
#
# COMPACT_ATOMS: atom_id res chain seq x y z
N MET A 1 -3.38 -16.16 -3.72
CA MET A 1 -3.84 -15.13 -2.77
C MET A 1 -4.70 -14.05 -3.43
N LEU A 2 -4.27 -13.45 -4.51
CA LEU A 2 -5.03 -12.47 -5.30
C LEU A 2 -5.22 -13.01 -6.71
N LYS A 3 -6.45 -12.97 -7.24
CA LYS A 3 -6.79 -13.53 -8.55
C LYS A 3 -7.66 -12.56 -9.33
N PHE A 4 -7.28 -12.33 -10.59
CA PHE A 4 -8.09 -11.62 -11.58
C PHE A 4 -8.61 -12.61 -12.60
N GLU A 5 -9.89 -12.56 -12.90
CA GLU A 5 -10.54 -13.39 -13.91
C GLU A 5 -11.22 -12.50 -14.95
N HIS A 6 -10.61 -12.43 -16.15
CA HIS A 6 -11.13 -11.68 -17.30
C HIS A 6 -11.53 -10.23 -16.96
N VAL A 7 -10.70 -9.54 -16.17
CA VAL A 7 -11.03 -8.22 -15.64
C VAL A 7 -10.84 -7.16 -16.71
N THR A 8 -11.89 -6.40 -16.96
CA THR A 8 -11.89 -5.23 -17.86
C THR A 8 -12.37 -3.99 -17.12
N LYS A 9 -11.71 -2.86 -17.37
CA LYS A 9 -12.17 -1.54 -16.94
C LYS A 9 -12.29 -0.60 -18.11
N THR A 10 -13.51 -0.21 -18.41
CA THR A 10 -13.85 0.79 -19.42
C THR A 10 -14.38 2.05 -18.74
N TYR A 11 -13.81 3.20 -19.04
CA TYR A 11 -14.28 4.50 -18.56
C TYR A 11 -15.35 5.09 -19.51
N LYS A 12 -16.06 6.11 -19.03
CA LYS A 12 -16.99 6.89 -19.84
C LYS A 12 -16.26 7.38 -21.10
N GLY A 13 -16.87 7.17 -22.26
CA GLY A 13 -16.24 7.45 -23.58
C GLY A 13 -15.56 6.25 -24.24
N GLY A 14 -15.71 5.04 -23.68
CA GLY A 14 -15.26 3.78 -24.30
C GLY A 14 -13.77 3.47 -24.18
N LYS A 15 -12.98 4.31 -23.50
CA LYS A 15 -11.55 4.04 -23.27
C LYS A 15 -11.37 2.89 -22.31
N LYS A 16 -10.81 1.79 -22.77
CA LYS A 16 -10.40 0.66 -21.93
C LYS A 16 -9.06 0.99 -21.26
N ALA A 17 -9.06 1.08 -19.93
CA ALA A 17 -7.84 1.25 -19.13
C ALA A 17 -7.21 -0.10 -18.75
N VAL A 18 -8.03 -1.13 -18.60
CA VAL A 18 -7.63 -2.52 -18.42
C VAL A 18 -8.50 -3.36 -19.34
N ASN A 19 -7.92 -4.33 -20.04
CA ASN A 19 -8.63 -5.14 -21.01
C ASN A 19 -8.30 -6.61 -20.83
N ASP A 20 -9.28 -7.41 -20.40
CA ASP A 20 -9.23 -8.86 -20.24
C ASP A 20 -8.03 -9.37 -19.41
N LEU A 21 -7.78 -8.73 -18.27
CA LEU A 21 -6.68 -9.12 -17.40
C LEU A 21 -7.03 -10.41 -16.65
N THR A 22 -6.22 -11.45 -16.85
CA THR A 22 -6.25 -12.68 -16.07
C THR A 22 -4.88 -12.90 -15.43
N LEU A 23 -4.83 -12.92 -14.09
CA LEU A 23 -3.57 -12.99 -13.32
C LEU A 23 -3.83 -13.67 -11.98
N ASN A 24 -2.92 -14.55 -11.58
CA ASN A 24 -2.88 -15.13 -10.25
C ASN A 24 -1.61 -14.67 -9.54
N ILE A 25 -1.74 -14.28 -8.28
CA ILE A 25 -0.65 -13.87 -7.40
C ILE A 25 -0.76 -14.70 -6.13
N ASP A 26 0.30 -15.42 -5.80
CA ASP A 26 0.35 -16.28 -4.64
C ASP A 26 0.70 -15.51 -3.35
N LYS A 27 0.50 -16.16 -2.22
CA LYS A 27 0.82 -15.57 -0.93
C LYS A 27 2.33 -15.40 -0.78
N GLY A 28 2.76 -14.22 -0.35
CA GLY A 28 4.17 -13.89 -0.12
C GLY A 28 4.90 -13.40 -1.37
N GLU A 29 4.25 -13.34 -2.54
CA GLU A 29 4.87 -12.81 -3.75
C GLU A 29 4.99 -11.28 -3.70
N PHE A 30 6.09 -10.82 -4.30
CA PHE A 30 6.30 -9.42 -4.66
C PHE A 30 6.09 -9.27 -6.17
N VAL A 31 5.04 -8.56 -6.55
CA VAL A 31 4.67 -8.36 -7.96
C VAL A 31 4.78 -6.90 -8.32
N CYS A 32 5.56 -6.60 -9.35
CA CYS A 32 5.73 -5.26 -9.87
C CYS A 32 4.90 -5.05 -11.15
N PHE A 33 4.03 -4.04 -11.14
CA PHE A 33 3.37 -3.55 -12.36
C PHE A 33 4.18 -2.40 -12.92
N ILE A 34 4.86 -2.65 -14.03
CA ILE A 34 5.70 -1.69 -14.71
C ILE A 34 5.13 -1.29 -16.07
N GLY A 35 5.41 -0.07 -16.51
CA GLY A 35 4.99 0.42 -17.81
C GLY A 35 4.78 1.92 -17.84
N PRO A 36 4.54 2.52 -19.03
CA PRO A 36 4.38 3.95 -19.19
C PRO A 36 3.15 4.50 -18.45
N SER A 37 3.15 5.81 -18.21
CA SER A 37 2.00 6.48 -17.60
C SER A 37 0.73 6.28 -18.45
N GLY A 38 -0.38 6.01 -17.77
CA GLY A 38 -1.68 5.81 -18.41
C GLY A 38 -1.94 4.40 -18.98
N CYS A 39 -1.03 3.41 -18.80
CA CYS A 39 -1.23 2.04 -19.27
C CYS A 39 -2.15 1.19 -18.37
N GLY A 40 -2.71 1.74 -17.29
CA GLY A 40 -3.70 1.05 -16.45
C GLY A 40 -3.21 0.52 -15.11
N LYS A 41 -1.93 0.66 -14.75
CA LYS A 41 -1.34 0.14 -13.49
C LYS A 41 -2.12 0.60 -12.25
N THR A 42 -2.21 1.91 -12.03
CA THR A 42 -2.95 2.49 -10.90
C THR A 42 -4.44 2.13 -10.95
N THR A 43 -5.04 2.01 -12.14
CA THR A 43 -6.44 1.56 -12.29
C THR A 43 -6.59 0.12 -11.80
N THR A 44 -5.69 -0.78 -12.22
CA THR A 44 -5.67 -2.19 -11.77
C THR A 44 -5.55 -2.27 -10.26
N MET A 45 -4.61 -1.53 -9.67
CA MET A 45 -4.42 -1.49 -8.22
C MET A 45 -5.66 -0.94 -7.49
N LYS A 46 -6.27 0.13 -7.99
CA LYS A 46 -7.48 0.72 -7.39
C LYS A 46 -8.72 -0.18 -7.53
N MET A 47 -8.72 -1.14 -8.43
CA MET A 47 -9.77 -2.17 -8.48
C MET A 47 -9.62 -3.19 -7.36
N ILE A 48 -8.40 -3.54 -6.93
CA ILE A 48 -8.17 -4.51 -5.84
C ILE A 48 -8.82 -4.03 -4.53
N ASN A 49 -8.69 -2.75 -4.20
CA ASN A 49 -9.27 -2.17 -2.97
C ASN A 49 -10.66 -1.54 -3.17
N ARG A 50 -11.29 -1.77 -4.34
CA ARG A 50 -12.61 -1.24 -4.71
C ARG A 50 -12.72 0.28 -4.59
N LEU A 51 -11.64 1.03 -4.82
CA LEU A 51 -11.74 2.47 -5.08
C LEU A 51 -12.29 2.72 -6.49
N ILE A 52 -12.10 1.77 -7.39
CA ILE A 52 -12.69 1.70 -8.72
C ILE A 52 -13.27 0.29 -8.87
N GLU A 53 -14.47 0.16 -9.40
CA GLU A 53 -15.05 -1.15 -9.68
C GLU A 53 -14.75 -1.59 -11.11
N PRO A 54 -14.46 -2.88 -11.36
CA PRO A 54 -14.32 -3.41 -12.71
C PRO A 54 -15.63 -3.26 -13.50
N THR A 55 -15.51 -3.15 -14.81
CA THR A 55 -16.68 -3.13 -15.70
C THR A 55 -17.12 -4.56 -16.03
N GLU A 56 -16.14 -5.47 -16.18
CA GLU A 56 -16.36 -6.89 -16.46
C GLU A 56 -15.31 -7.72 -15.70
N GLY A 57 -15.60 -9.01 -15.52
CA GLY A 57 -14.72 -9.93 -14.82
C GLY A 57 -14.84 -9.86 -13.31
N LYS A 58 -13.97 -10.58 -12.61
CA LYS A 58 -13.99 -10.69 -11.14
C LYS A 58 -12.59 -10.61 -10.56
N ILE A 59 -12.52 -10.11 -9.34
CA ILE A 59 -11.29 -10.08 -8.54
C ILE A 59 -11.56 -10.81 -7.23
N PHE A 60 -10.65 -11.71 -6.86
CA PHE A 60 -10.76 -12.48 -5.62
C PHE A 60 -9.55 -12.22 -4.74
N ILE A 61 -9.80 -12.10 -3.44
CA ILE A 61 -8.76 -12.10 -2.40
C ILE A 61 -9.04 -13.25 -1.45
N ASN A 62 -8.10 -14.19 -1.30
CA ASN A 62 -8.26 -15.42 -0.53
C ASN A 62 -9.55 -16.17 -0.93
N ASP A 63 -9.75 -16.34 -2.23
CA ASP A 63 -10.89 -17.04 -2.86
C ASP A 63 -12.27 -16.38 -2.62
N LYS A 64 -12.32 -15.19 -2.06
CA LYS A 64 -13.54 -14.41 -1.88
C LYS A 64 -13.63 -13.31 -2.92
N ASP A 65 -14.77 -13.25 -3.62
CA ASP A 65 -15.06 -12.14 -4.55
C ASP A 65 -15.12 -10.83 -3.77
N ILE A 66 -14.28 -9.87 -4.16
CA ILE A 66 -14.22 -8.55 -3.49
C ILE A 66 -15.54 -7.80 -3.57
N MET A 67 -16.37 -8.07 -4.58
CA MET A 67 -17.67 -7.44 -4.73
C MET A 67 -18.71 -7.95 -3.73
N ALA A 68 -18.50 -9.14 -3.16
CA ALA A 68 -19.36 -9.73 -2.12
C ALA A 68 -19.03 -9.22 -0.71
N GLU A 69 -17.89 -8.57 -0.51
CA GLU A 69 -17.50 -8.03 0.79
C GLU A 69 -17.95 -6.58 1.00
N ASP A 70 -18.08 -6.18 2.25
CA ASP A 70 -18.24 -4.77 2.62
C ASP A 70 -16.98 -3.99 2.23
N PRO A 71 -17.10 -2.88 1.46
CA PRO A 71 -15.94 -2.13 0.98
C PRO A 71 -15.05 -1.57 2.10
N VAL A 72 -15.63 -1.24 3.25
CA VAL A 72 -14.87 -0.70 4.39
C VAL A 72 -14.05 -1.81 5.04
N LYS A 73 -14.63 -3.00 5.21
CA LYS A 73 -13.90 -4.17 5.73
C LYS A 73 -12.77 -4.58 4.79
N LEU A 74 -13.06 -4.65 3.48
CA LEU A 74 -12.05 -4.94 2.46
C LEU A 74 -10.88 -3.97 2.54
N ARG A 75 -11.12 -2.66 2.52
CA ARG A 75 -10.05 -1.65 2.56
C ARG A 75 -9.23 -1.68 3.83
N ARG A 76 -9.85 -2.02 4.99
CA ARG A 76 -9.12 -2.18 6.25
C ARG A 76 -8.24 -3.44 6.29
N SER A 77 -8.55 -4.44 5.47
CA SER A 77 -7.75 -5.67 5.35
C SER A 77 -6.57 -5.55 4.38
N ILE A 78 -6.44 -4.44 3.67
CA ILE A 78 -5.40 -4.17 2.69
C ILE A 78 -4.57 -2.98 3.15
N GLY A 79 -3.24 -3.14 3.21
CA GLY A 79 -2.32 -2.01 3.37
C GLY A 79 -2.24 -1.22 2.08
N TYR A 80 -2.30 0.11 2.14
CA TYR A 80 -2.22 0.93 0.95
C TYR A 80 -1.29 2.12 1.14
N VAL A 81 -0.22 2.15 0.37
CA VAL A 81 0.70 3.28 0.23
C VAL A 81 0.36 4.02 -1.05
N ILE A 82 -0.07 5.27 -0.92
CA ILE A 82 -0.44 6.13 -2.05
C ILE A 82 0.77 6.92 -2.54
N GLN A 83 0.77 7.33 -3.80
CA GLN A 83 1.82 8.13 -4.45
C GLN A 83 2.15 9.42 -3.67
N GLN A 84 1.14 10.11 -3.18
CA GLN A 84 1.34 11.20 -2.21
C GLN A 84 1.34 10.60 -0.79
N ILE A 85 2.27 10.99 0.05
CA ILE A 85 2.48 10.43 1.39
C ILE A 85 1.19 10.37 2.21
N GLY A 86 0.35 11.40 2.11
CA GLY A 86 -1.01 11.45 2.66
C GLY A 86 -1.08 11.21 4.17
N LEU A 87 -0.06 11.62 4.93
CA LEU A 87 -0.14 11.66 6.39
C LEU A 87 -1.14 12.74 6.81
N MET A 88 -1.87 12.47 7.88
CA MET A 88 -2.80 13.44 8.47
C MET A 88 -1.99 14.52 9.21
N PRO A 89 -1.98 15.79 8.73
CA PRO A 89 -1.08 16.81 9.25
C PRO A 89 -1.39 17.23 10.69
N HIS A 90 -2.61 17.01 11.16
CA HIS A 90 -3.10 17.31 12.49
C HIS A 90 -2.95 16.15 13.49
N MET A 91 -2.39 15.03 13.06
CA MET A 91 -2.12 13.85 13.88
C MET A 91 -0.61 13.69 14.08
N THR A 92 -0.21 13.19 15.24
CA THR A 92 1.18 12.80 15.48
C THR A 92 1.59 11.64 14.58
N ILE A 93 2.88 11.35 14.51
CA ILE A 93 3.40 10.19 13.76
C ILE A 93 2.83 8.89 14.32
N ARG A 94 2.77 8.76 15.65
CA ARG A 94 2.12 7.62 16.33
C ARG A 94 0.69 7.44 15.85
N GLU A 95 -0.11 8.49 15.88
CA GLU A 95 -1.51 8.46 15.48
C GLU A 95 -1.68 8.12 13.99
N ASN A 96 -0.79 8.62 13.13
CA ASN A 96 -0.77 8.27 11.72
C ASN A 96 -0.48 6.79 11.50
N ILE A 97 0.53 6.21 12.16
CA ILE A 97 0.89 4.81 12.07
C ILE A 97 -0.29 3.93 12.49
N VAL A 98 -0.87 4.18 13.66
CA VAL A 98 -1.92 3.33 14.23
C VAL A 98 -3.34 3.68 13.77
N LEU A 99 -3.51 4.45 12.71
CA LEU A 99 -4.81 4.88 12.22
C LEU A 99 -5.74 3.69 11.90
N VAL A 100 -5.26 2.70 11.16
CA VAL A 100 -6.04 1.51 10.82
C VAL A 100 -6.26 0.61 12.05
N PRO A 101 -5.26 0.28 12.89
CA PRO A 101 -5.47 -0.36 14.18
C PRO A 101 -6.54 0.31 15.06
N LYS A 102 -6.58 1.66 15.11
CA LYS A 102 -7.63 2.43 15.81
C LYS A 102 -9.02 2.16 15.22
N LEU A 103 -9.15 2.15 13.89
CA LEU A 103 -10.41 1.82 13.21
C LEU A 103 -10.83 0.37 13.42
N LEU A 104 -9.88 -0.52 13.68
CA LEU A 104 -10.12 -1.93 14.03
C LEU A 104 -10.34 -2.14 15.53
N LYS A 105 -10.40 -1.06 16.32
CA LYS A 105 -10.65 -1.07 17.77
C LYS A 105 -9.61 -1.86 18.57
N TRP A 106 -8.33 -1.81 18.17
CA TRP A 106 -7.26 -2.36 18.99
C TRP A 106 -7.13 -1.61 20.31
N SER A 107 -6.69 -2.30 21.38
CA SER A 107 -6.44 -1.65 22.66
C SER A 107 -5.35 -0.58 22.56
N GLU A 108 -5.33 0.37 23.49
CA GLU A 108 -4.32 1.42 23.51
C GLU A 108 -2.91 0.85 23.69
N GLU A 109 -2.76 -0.13 24.57
CA GLU A 109 -1.51 -0.83 24.82
C GLU A 109 -0.96 -1.46 23.53
N LYS A 110 -1.79 -2.27 22.82
CA LYS A 110 -1.40 -2.90 21.56
C LYS A 110 -1.01 -1.90 20.49
N LYS A 111 -1.71 -0.77 20.39
CA LYS A 111 -1.38 0.29 19.45
C LYS A 111 -0.06 0.97 19.78
N GLN A 112 0.21 1.24 21.04
CA GLN A 112 1.47 1.84 21.48
C GLN A 112 2.66 0.91 21.20
N GLU A 113 2.56 -0.35 21.58
CA GLU A 113 3.58 -1.37 21.32
C GLU A 113 3.84 -1.48 19.81
N ARG A 114 2.78 -1.56 19.01
CA ARG A 114 2.89 -1.67 17.56
C ARG A 114 3.58 -0.46 16.92
N ALA A 115 3.28 0.76 17.35
CA ALA A 115 3.94 1.96 16.86
C ALA A 115 5.43 1.95 17.19
N LYS A 116 5.81 1.53 18.41
CA LYS A 116 7.21 1.41 18.84
C LYS A 116 7.97 0.31 18.10
N GLU A 117 7.34 -0.81 17.83
CA GLU A 117 7.90 -1.87 17.02
C GLU A 117 8.19 -1.37 15.60
N LEU A 118 7.18 -0.76 14.95
CA LEU A 118 7.26 -0.36 13.57
C LEU A 118 8.29 0.75 13.31
N ILE A 119 8.39 1.75 14.20
CA ILE A 119 9.31 2.87 13.96
C ILE A 119 10.76 2.43 13.95
N LYS A 120 11.09 1.34 14.67
CA LYS A 120 12.43 0.75 14.68
C LYS A 120 12.79 0.09 13.35
N LEU A 121 11.79 -0.42 12.61
CA LEU A 121 12.02 -1.08 11.32
C LEU A 121 12.51 -0.13 10.21
N VAL A 122 12.38 1.17 10.42
CA VAL A 122 12.80 2.20 9.47
C VAL A 122 13.89 3.11 10.06
N ASP A 123 14.60 2.64 11.06
CA ASP A 123 15.73 3.32 11.71
C ASP A 123 15.43 4.76 12.16
N LEU A 124 14.19 5.01 12.60
CA LEU A 124 13.81 6.28 13.18
C LEU A 124 13.77 6.20 14.71
N PRO A 125 14.24 7.24 15.43
CA PRO A 125 14.17 7.32 16.88
C PRO A 125 12.72 7.26 17.40
N GLU A 126 12.49 6.58 18.52
CA GLU A 126 11.15 6.45 19.13
C GLU A 126 10.52 7.81 19.45
N GLU A 127 11.31 8.82 19.75
CA GLU A 127 10.85 10.19 20.01
C GLU A 127 10.11 10.82 18.81
N PHE A 128 10.31 10.30 17.58
CA PHE A 128 9.60 10.78 16.39
C PHE A 128 8.12 10.44 16.44
N LEU A 129 7.73 9.45 17.25
CA LEU A 129 6.32 9.07 17.41
C LEU A 129 5.43 10.23 17.90
N ASP A 130 6.00 11.15 18.65
CA ASP A 130 5.28 12.28 19.24
C ASP A 130 5.38 13.58 18.41
N ARG A 131 6.14 13.55 17.29
CA ARG A 131 6.22 14.64 16.31
C ARG A 131 5.03 14.65 15.37
N TYR A 132 4.88 15.75 14.66
CA TYR A 132 3.91 15.93 13.58
C TYR A 132 4.57 15.76 12.20
N PRO A 133 3.82 15.45 11.13
CA PRO A 133 4.38 15.26 9.79
C PRO A 133 5.24 16.41 9.28
N TYR A 134 4.88 17.66 9.56
CA TYR A 134 5.62 18.84 9.10
C TYR A 134 7.01 18.99 9.75
N GLU A 135 7.29 18.25 10.81
CA GLU A 135 8.60 18.22 11.48
C GLU A 135 9.56 17.19 10.86
N LEU A 136 9.09 16.39 9.90
CA LEU A 136 9.83 15.34 9.24
C LEU A 136 10.19 15.71 7.81
N SER A 137 11.34 15.24 7.33
CA SER A 137 11.69 15.31 5.91
C SER A 137 10.73 14.48 5.04
N GLY A 138 10.69 14.73 3.73
CA GLY A 138 9.85 13.96 2.80
C GLY A 138 10.13 12.46 2.84
N GLY A 139 11.41 12.05 2.88
CA GLY A 139 11.80 10.65 3.01
C GLY A 139 11.36 10.02 4.33
N GLN A 140 11.48 10.74 5.43
CA GLN A 140 10.99 10.28 6.73
C GLN A 140 9.46 10.12 6.73
N GLN A 141 8.73 11.09 6.17
CA GLN A 141 7.27 10.97 6.01
C GLN A 141 6.88 9.76 5.16
N GLN A 142 7.64 9.46 4.11
CA GLN A 142 7.40 8.30 3.25
C GLN A 142 7.55 7.00 4.03
N ARG A 143 8.62 6.86 4.84
CA ARG A 143 8.80 5.72 5.75
C ARG A 143 7.57 5.54 6.66
N ILE A 144 7.08 6.62 7.25
CA ILE A 144 5.87 6.57 8.09
C ILE A 144 4.63 6.12 7.29
N GLY A 145 4.49 6.56 6.03
CA GLY A 145 3.43 6.11 5.14
C GLY A 145 3.44 4.60 4.91
N VAL A 146 4.63 4.00 4.77
CA VAL A 146 4.82 2.54 4.68
C VAL A 146 4.44 1.87 5.99
N LEU A 147 4.92 2.39 7.14
CA LEU A 147 4.57 1.82 8.46
C LEU A 147 3.05 1.83 8.71
N ARG A 148 2.36 2.88 8.30
CA ARG A 148 0.90 2.94 8.39
C ARG A 148 0.21 1.82 7.61
N ALA A 149 0.73 1.46 6.44
CA ALA A 149 0.20 0.36 5.63
C ALA A 149 0.48 -1.02 6.23
N LEU A 150 1.50 -1.14 7.09
CA LEU A 150 1.87 -2.38 7.79
C LEU A 150 1.24 -2.53 9.17
N ALA A 151 0.70 -1.45 9.73
CA ALA A 151 0.37 -1.37 11.16
C ALA A 151 -0.69 -2.36 11.62
N ALA A 152 -1.68 -2.65 10.79
CA ALA A 152 -2.76 -3.60 11.13
C ALA A 152 -2.47 -5.05 10.67
N GLU A 153 -1.20 -5.38 10.41
CA GLU A 153 -0.74 -6.74 10.08
C GLU A 153 -1.35 -7.31 8.78
N GLN A 154 -1.78 -6.45 7.87
CA GLN A 154 -2.35 -6.86 6.59
C GLN A 154 -1.41 -7.81 5.82
N ASN A 155 -2.00 -8.81 5.15
CA ASN A 155 -1.26 -9.78 4.35
C ASN A 155 -1.06 -9.34 2.90
N LEU A 156 -1.86 -8.39 2.43
CA LEU A 156 -1.76 -7.78 1.10
C LEU A 156 -1.48 -6.29 1.25
N ILE A 157 -0.44 -5.84 0.57
CA ILE A 157 -0.01 -4.43 0.56
C ILE A 157 0.05 -3.94 -0.88
N LEU A 158 -0.58 -2.82 -1.12
CA LEU A 158 -0.58 -2.13 -2.41
C LEU A 158 0.28 -0.88 -2.29
N MET A 159 1.14 -0.64 -3.27
CA MET A 159 2.04 0.51 -3.31
C MET A 159 1.99 1.19 -4.68
N ASP A 160 1.48 2.41 -4.70
CA ASP A 160 1.31 3.20 -5.92
C ASP A 160 2.42 4.25 -6.01
N GLU A 161 3.47 3.97 -6.79
CA GLU A 161 4.63 4.83 -6.99
C GLU A 161 5.21 5.40 -5.66
N PRO A 162 5.50 4.53 -4.66
CA PRO A 162 5.80 4.98 -3.30
C PRO A 162 7.05 5.84 -3.19
N PHE A 163 7.95 5.78 -4.16
CA PHE A 163 9.23 6.50 -4.14
C PHE A 163 9.30 7.65 -5.14
N GLY A 164 8.26 7.87 -5.96
CA GLY A 164 8.26 8.83 -7.06
C GLY A 164 8.48 10.30 -6.67
N ALA A 165 8.23 10.66 -5.42
CA ALA A 165 8.40 12.03 -4.91
C ALA A 165 9.75 12.27 -4.19
N LEU A 166 10.65 11.28 -4.16
CA LEU A 166 11.92 11.33 -3.44
C LEU A 166 13.09 11.69 -4.36
N ASP A 167 14.10 12.34 -3.78
CA ASP A 167 15.39 12.50 -4.44
C ASP A 167 16.08 11.14 -4.65
N PRO A 168 16.99 10.99 -5.64
CA PRO A 168 17.57 9.70 -5.99
C PRO A 168 18.28 8.99 -4.84
N ILE A 169 19.05 9.72 -4.02
CA ILE A 169 19.83 9.12 -2.93
C ILE A 169 18.92 8.54 -1.83
N THR A 170 17.91 9.31 -1.45
CA THR A 170 16.89 8.87 -0.47
C THR A 170 16.08 7.70 -1.02
N ARG A 171 15.78 7.70 -2.32
CA ARG A 171 15.05 6.63 -3.00
C ARG A 171 15.80 5.31 -2.91
N ASP A 172 17.07 5.27 -3.32
CA ASP A 172 17.89 4.05 -3.33
C ASP A 172 17.98 3.43 -1.93
N SER A 173 18.23 4.26 -0.92
CA SER A 173 18.26 3.80 0.49
C SER A 173 16.93 3.18 0.93
N LEU A 174 15.81 3.82 0.62
CA LEU A 174 14.48 3.33 1.00
C LEU A 174 14.08 2.06 0.26
N GLN A 175 14.47 1.91 -1.00
CA GLN A 175 14.21 0.68 -1.77
C GLN A 175 14.92 -0.51 -1.14
N GLU A 176 16.17 -0.35 -0.72
CA GLU A 176 16.93 -1.42 -0.09
C GLU A 176 16.38 -1.79 1.29
N GLU A 177 16.04 -0.79 2.11
CA GLU A 177 15.35 -1.00 3.39
C GLU A 177 14.02 -1.75 3.18
N PHE A 178 13.23 -1.33 2.19
CA PHE A 178 11.95 -1.93 1.89
C PHE A 178 12.05 -3.38 1.38
N LYS A 179 13.05 -3.68 0.55
CA LYS A 179 13.36 -5.02 0.07
C LYS A 179 13.71 -5.97 1.23
N ASN A 180 14.46 -5.48 2.21
CA ASN A 180 14.80 -6.25 3.41
C ASN A 180 13.55 -6.48 4.28
N LEU A 181 12.76 -5.44 4.50
CA LEU A 181 11.50 -5.51 5.26
C LEU A 181 10.49 -6.49 4.63
N GLN A 182 10.38 -6.50 3.30
CA GLN A 182 9.50 -7.43 2.59
C GLN A 182 9.89 -8.89 2.82
N LYS A 183 11.20 -9.20 2.76
CA LYS A 183 11.71 -10.56 3.00
C LYS A 183 11.42 -11.04 4.42
N GLU A 184 11.58 -10.16 5.42
CA GLU A 184 11.32 -10.49 6.82
C GLU A 184 9.84 -10.71 7.11
N LEU A 185 8.96 -9.90 6.51
CA LEU A 185 7.53 -9.91 6.81
C LEU A 185 6.75 -10.97 6.04
N GLY A 186 7.27 -11.52 4.93
CA GLY A 186 6.59 -12.51 4.09
C GLY A 186 5.23 -12.06 3.57
N LYS A 187 5.02 -10.76 3.37
CA LYS A 187 3.77 -10.18 2.88
C LYS A 187 3.66 -10.29 1.36
N THR A 188 2.43 -10.35 0.87
CA THR A 188 2.15 -10.20 -0.57
C THR A 188 2.12 -8.71 -0.90
N ILE A 189 2.92 -8.29 -1.86
CA ILE A 189 3.06 -6.88 -2.23
C ILE A 189 2.80 -6.70 -3.71
N ILE A 190 1.93 -5.74 -4.03
CA ILE A 190 1.73 -5.25 -5.38
C ILE A 190 2.34 -3.85 -5.45
N PHE A 191 3.36 -3.72 -6.26
CA PHE A 191 4.11 -2.50 -6.43
C PHE A 191 3.86 -1.90 -7.81
N VAL A 192 3.53 -0.65 -7.90
CA VAL A 192 3.36 0.07 -9.16
C VAL A 192 4.47 1.08 -9.30
N THR A 193 5.16 1.01 -10.42
CA THR A 193 6.17 2.02 -10.80
C THR A 193 6.20 2.25 -12.31
N HIS A 194 6.77 3.35 -12.72
CA HIS A 194 7.16 3.62 -14.09
C HIS A 194 8.70 3.57 -14.28
N ASP A 195 9.43 3.37 -13.20
CA ASP A 195 10.88 3.26 -13.17
C ASP A 195 11.31 1.79 -13.29
N MET A 196 12.20 1.49 -14.25
CA MET A 196 12.70 0.13 -14.48
C MET A 196 13.69 -0.31 -13.41
N ASP A 197 14.39 0.63 -12.81
CA ASP A 197 15.39 0.35 -11.78
C ASP A 197 14.72 0.02 -10.43
N GLU A 198 13.48 0.48 -10.24
CA GLU A 198 12.66 0.11 -9.08
C GLU A 198 12.10 -1.32 -9.15
N ALA A 199 11.99 -1.89 -10.33
CA ALA A 199 11.37 -3.20 -10.58
C ALA A 199 12.36 -4.35 -10.49
#